data_bd0d3b935cd3a63280f4d38ba6d974ce
#
_entry.id   bd0d3b935cd3a63280f4d38ba6d974ce
#
_cell.length_a   1.000
_cell.length_b   1.000
_cell.length_c   1.000
_cell.angle_alpha   90.00
_cell.angle_beta   90.00
_cell.angle_gamma   90.00
#
_symmetry.space_group_name_H-M   'P 1'
#
loop_
_entity.id
_entity.type
_entity.pdbx_description
1 polymer ?
#
loop_
_entity_poly.entity_id
_entity_poly.type
_entity_poly.pdbx_seq_one_letter_code
_entity_poly.pdbx_strand_id
1 'polypeptide(L)'
;MTRTMPMVEARKRLTALPDELKHDGEIDVVEVTRRGKPVLAVMPWELYEAIAETLEVMGDERLLAGLRQSIREIEQDQTIPWDEAKRELDR
;
A
#
# COMPACT_ATOMS: atom_id res chain seq x y z
N MET A 1 -12.89 -5.32 -4.49
CA MET A 1 -13.63 -4.08 -4.79
C MET A 1 -12.76 -2.88 -4.45
N THR A 2 -12.84 -1.83 -5.22
CA THR A 2 -12.05 -0.63 -4.98
C THR A 2 -12.88 0.41 -4.26
N ARG A 3 -12.34 0.92 -3.16
CA ARG A 3 -12.97 2.03 -2.41
C ARG A 3 -12.20 3.30 -2.73
N THR A 4 -12.87 4.43 -2.66
CA THR A 4 -12.25 5.74 -2.88
C THR A 4 -12.43 6.58 -1.63
N MET A 5 -11.36 7.19 -1.16
CA MET A 5 -11.45 8.11 -0.03
C MET A 5 -10.42 9.23 -0.16
N PRO A 6 -10.73 10.43 0.35
CA PRO A 6 -9.76 11.51 0.37
C PRO A 6 -8.64 11.22 1.36
N MET A 7 -7.48 11.85 1.13
CA MET A 7 -6.30 11.62 1.96
C MET A 7 -6.52 11.87 3.44
N VAL A 8 -7.31 12.89 3.76
CA VAL A 8 -7.63 13.23 5.16
C VAL A 8 -8.35 12.06 5.85
N GLU A 9 -9.29 11.43 5.15
CA GLU A 9 -10.01 10.28 5.69
C GLU A 9 -9.12 9.05 5.79
N ALA A 10 -8.32 8.79 4.77
CA ALA A 10 -7.38 7.67 4.77
C ALA A 10 -6.41 7.77 5.95
N ARG A 11 -5.92 8.97 6.23
CA ARG A 11 -5.04 9.22 7.37
C ARG A 11 -5.70 8.85 8.70
N LYS A 12 -6.96 9.22 8.87
CA LYS A 12 -7.70 8.93 10.10
C LYS A 12 -7.99 7.45 10.28
N ARG A 13 -8.18 6.72 9.18
CA ARG A 13 -8.58 5.32 9.19
C ARG A 13 -7.43 4.35 8.98
N LEU A 14 -6.22 4.85 8.87
CA LEU A 14 -5.07 4.03 8.49
C LEU A 14 -4.86 2.82 9.42
N THR A 15 -5.06 2.98 10.72
CA THR A 15 -4.89 1.89 11.68
C THR A 15 -5.97 0.81 11.55
N ALA A 16 -7.14 1.16 11.05
CA ALA A 16 -8.25 0.23 10.87
C ALA A 16 -8.28 -0.41 9.48
N LEU A 17 -7.59 0.18 8.49
CA LEU A 17 -7.62 -0.30 7.13
C LEU A 17 -7.16 -1.76 6.95
N PRO A 18 -6.13 -2.25 7.65
CA PRO A 18 -5.76 -3.65 7.49
C PRO A 18 -6.89 -4.63 7.76
N ASP A 19 -7.73 -4.35 8.74
CA ASP A 19 -8.87 -5.19 9.07
C ASP A 19 -10.06 -4.95 8.12
N GLU A 20 -10.29 -3.69 7.75
CA GLU A 20 -11.39 -3.33 6.86
C GLU A 20 -11.20 -3.86 5.44
N LEU A 21 -9.96 -3.93 4.96
CA LEU A 21 -9.66 -4.36 3.59
C LEU A 21 -9.66 -5.87 3.42
N LYS A 22 -9.65 -6.60 4.53
CA LYS A 22 -9.72 -8.07 4.52
C LYS A 22 -10.96 -8.51 5.29
N HIS A 23 -11.97 -8.95 4.58
CA HIS A 23 -13.14 -9.54 5.22
C HIS A 23 -13.78 -10.55 4.27
N ASP A 24 -14.26 -11.65 4.82
CA ASP A 24 -15.00 -12.70 4.09
C ASP A 24 -14.31 -13.21 2.83
N GLY A 25 -12.98 -13.29 2.84
CA GLY A 25 -12.21 -13.74 1.69
C GLY A 25 -12.06 -12.73 0.56
N GLU A 26 -12.68 -11.58 0.68
CA GLU A 26 -12.53 -10.50 -0.29
C GLU A 26 -11.39 -9.59 0.11
N ILE A 27 -10.66 -9.11 -0.89
CA ILE A 27 -9.58 -8.15 -0.71
C ILE A 27 -9.95 -6.85 -1.43
N ASP A 28 -10.01 -5.77 -0.67
CA ASP A 28 -10.31 -4.45 -1.20
C ASP A 28 -9.04 -3.62 -1.36
N VAL A 29 -9.09 -2.68 -2.27
CA VAL A 29 -8.04 -1.68 -2.48
C VAL A 29 -8.65 -0.31 -2.23
N VAL A 30 -7.91 0.55 -1.55
CA VAL A 30 -8.33 1.93 -1.32
C VAL A 30 -7.59 2.85 -2.29
N GLU A 31 -8.35 3.58 -3.08
CA GLU A 31 -7.85 4.66 -3.92
C GLU A 31 -7.87 5.94 -3.09
N VAL A 32 -6.70 6.42 -2.72
CA VAL A 32 -6.59 7.66 -1.93
C VAL A 32 -6.46 8.83 -2.87
N THR A 33 -7.32 9.82 -2.71
CA THR A 33 -7.38 10.99 -3.59
C THR A 33 -6.87 12.25 -2.89
N ARG A 34 -6.34 13.14 -3.71
CA ARG A 34 -6.02 14.50 -3.31
C ARG A 34 -6.62 15.43 -4.35
N ARG A 35 -7.48 16.34 -3.89
CA ARG A 35 -8.20 17.26 -4.78
C ARG A 35 -8.96 16.53 -5.88
N GLY A 36 -9.56 15.40 -5.52
CA GLY A 36 -10.35 14.59 -6.45
C GLY A 36 -9.54 13.72 -7.40
N LYS A 37 -8.21 13.72 -7.30
CA LYS A 37 -7.35 12.91 -8.16
C LYS A 37 -6.69 11.79 -7.38
N PRO A 38 -6.65 10.56 -7.90
CA PRO A 38 -5.96 9.46 -7.24
C PRO A 38 -4.46 9.73 -7.17
N VAL A 39 -3.89 9.58 -5.97
CA VAL A 39 -2.45 9.77 -5.75
C VAL A 39 -1.79 8.57 -5.09
N LEU A 40 -2.56 7.72 -4.41
CA LEU A 40 -2.05 6.53 -3.73
C LEU A 40 -3.04 5.39 -3.87
N ALA A 41 -2.52 4.16 -3.86
CA ALA A 41 -3.32 2.97 -3.71
C ALA A 41 -2.89 2.26 -2.43
N VAL A 42 -3.83 1.96 -1.55
CA VAL A 42 -3.56 1.23 -0.31
C VAL A 42 -4.21 -0.14 -0.41
N MET A 43 -3.44 -1.18 -0.17
CA MET A 43 -3.91 -2.56 -0.31
C MET A 43 -3.26 -3.46 0.72
N PRO A 44 -3.88 -4.60 1.06
CA PRO A 44 -3.24 -5.58 1.93
C PRO A 44 -1.93 -6.06 1.33
N TRP A 45 -0.95 -6.32 2.19
CA TRP A 45 0.38 -6.74 1.78
C TRP A 45 0.35 -7.99 0.88
N GLU A 46 -0.52 -8.95 1.20
CA GLU A 46 -0.64 -10.18 0.43
C GLU A 46 -1.08 -9.92 -1.02
N LEU A 47 -1.91 -8.92 -1.22
CA LEU A 47 -2.32 -8.55 -2.58
C LEU A 47 -1.13 -7.98 -3.36
N TYR A 48 -0.34 -7.13 -2.72
CA TYR A 48 0.85 -6.56 -3.33
C TYR A 48 1.85 -7.65 -3.74
N GLU A 49 2.08 -8.63 -2.87
CA GLU A 49 2.94 -9.76 -3.19
C GLU A 49 2.39 -10.61 -4.34
N ALA A 50 1.07 -10.83 -4.36
CA ALA A 50 0.43 -11.59 -5.43
C ALA A 50 0.57 -10.89 -6.78
N ILE A 51 0.49 -9.56 -6.80
CA ILE A 51 0.72 -8.78 -8.02
C ILE A 51 2.16 -8.98 -8.51
N ALA A 52 3.13 -8.92 -7.60
CA ALA A 52 4.53 -9.14 -7.95
C ALA A 52 4.75 -10.53 -8.56
N GLU A 53 4.15 -11.57 -7.97
CA GLU A 53 4.24 -12.94 -8.50
C GLU A 53 3.59 -13.06 -9.87
N THR A 54 2.45 -12.40 -10.07
CA THR A 54 1.76 -12.39 -11.36
C THR A 54 2.63 -11.76 -12.43
N LEU A 55 3.29 -10.65 -12.13
CA LEU A 55 4.19 -9.99 -13.07
C LEU A 55 5.39 -10.87 -13.41
N GLU A 56 5.89 -11.64 -12.45
CA GLU A 56 6.97 -12.59 -12.70
C GLU A 56 6.55 -13.68 -13.68
N VAL A 57 5.35 -14.24 -13.49
CA VAL A 57 4.80 -15.26 -14.39
C VAL A 57 4.58 -14.69 -15.80
N MET A 58 4.13 -13.44 -15.89
CA MET A 58 3.90 -12.78 -17.18
C MET A 58 5.20 -12.36 -17.89
N GLY A 59 6.34 -12.44 -17.20
CA GLY A 59 7.61 -12.06 -17.78
C GLY A 59 7.87 -10.55 -17.86
N ASP A 60 7.10 -9.74 -17.12
CA ASP A 60 7.32 -8.29 -17.08
C ASP A 60 8.44 -7.96 -16.10
N GLU A 61 9.66 -8.20 -16.53
CA GLU A 61 10.85 -8.07 -15.68
C GLU A 61 11.10 -6.64 -15.23
N ARG A 62 10.76 -5.67 -16.03
CA ARG A 62 11.03 -4.26 -15.74
C ARG A 62 10.18 -3.75 -14.58
N LEU A 63 8.87 -4.01 -14.64
CA LEU A 63 7.96 -3.63 -13.59
C LEU A 63 8.20 -4.45 -12.33
N LEU A 64 8.48 -5.74 -12.50
CA LEU A 64 8.80 -6.63 -11.39
C LEU A 64 10.06 -6.18 -10.65
N ALA A 65 11.08 -5.74 -11.37
CA ALA A 65 12.31 -5.24 -10.76
C ALA A 65 12.04 -4.02 -9.88
N GLY A 66 11.18 -3.11 -10.34
CA GLY A 66 10.77 -1.95 -9.56
C GLY A 66 10.04 -2.33 -8.28
N LEU A 67 9.12 -3.30 -8.37
CA LEU A 67 8.39 -3.78 -7.20
C LEU A 67 9.31 -4.48 -6.20
N ARG A 68 10.22 -5.32 -6.68
CA ARG A 68 11.17 -6.02 -5.81
C ARG A 68 12.12 -5.06 -5.11
N GLN A 69 12.52 -4.01 -5.81
CA GLN A 69 13.35 -2.97 -5.22
C GLN A 69 12.61 -2.27 -4.07
N SER A 70 11.34 -1.93 -4.28
CA SER A 70 10.51 -1.33 -3.25
C SER A 70 10.36 -2.23 -2.03
N ILE A 71 10.14 -3.53 -2.26
CA ILE A 71 10.03 -4.52 -1.16
C ILE A 71 11.32 -4.59 -0.36
N ARG A 72 12.47 -4.64 -1.04
CA ARG A 72 13.76 -4.68 -0.36
C ARG A 72 14.02 -3.42 0.46
N GLU A 73 13.67 -2.27 -0.07
CA GLU A 73 13.82 -1.02 0.64
C GLU A 73 12.96 -0.99 1.91
N ILE A 74 11.73 -1.50 1.83
CA ILE A 74 10.86 -1.60 3.00
C ILE A 74 11.44 -2.54 4.05
N GLU A 75 11.96 -3.70 3.64
CA GLU A 75 12.57 -4.66 4.55
C GLU A 75 13.83 -4.11 5.22
N GLN A 76 14.65 -3.37 4.48
CA GLN A 76 15.84 -2.73 5.03
C GLN A 76 15.49 -1.58 5.96
N ASP A 77 14.42 -0.88 5.67
CA ASP A 77 13.93 0.26 6.45
C ASP A 77 13.11 -0.16 7.67
N GLN A 78 13.01 -1.44 7.96
CA GLN A 78 12.43 -1.91 9.22
C GLN A 78 13.13 -1.34 10.44
N THR A 79 14.27 -0.70 10.23
CA THR A 79 15.02 -0.04 11.28
C THR A 79 14.61 1.41 11.51
N ILE A 80 13.70 1.97 10.71
CA ILE A 80 13.22 3.33 10.97
C ILE A 80 12.42 3.31 12.28
N PRO A 81 12.91 4.04 13.32
CA PRO A 81 12.16 4.09 14.57
C PRO A 81 10.77 4.65 14.34
N TRP A 82 9.79 4.07 15.01
CA TRP A 82 8.41 4.52 14.94
C TRP A 82 8.28 6.02 15.19
N ASP A 83 9.09 6.56 16.07
CA ASP A 83 9.10 7.98 16.41
C ASP A 83 9.47 8.87 15.22
N GLU A 84 10.40 8.44 14.38
CA GLU A 84 10.77 9.17 13.17
C GLU A 84 9.65 9.13 12.14
N ALA A 85 9.06 7.96 11.92
CA ALA A 85 7.93 7.80 11.02
C ALA A 85 6.77 8.68 11.47
N LYS A 86 6.51 8.74 12.76
CA LYS A 86 5.46 9.55 13.34
C LYS A 86 5.72 11.04 13.15
N ARG A 87 6.96 11.48 13.25
CA ARG A 87 7.33 12.89 13.01
C ARG A 87 7.11 13.30 11.55
N GLU A 88 7.43 12.42 10.62
CA GLU A 88 7.20 12.69 9.21
C GLU A 88 5.72 12.79 8.88
N LEU A 89 4.88 12.01 9.55
CA LEU A 89 3.44 12.04 9.36
C LEU A 89 2.79 13.29 9.97
N ASP A 90 3.38 13.85 11.01
CA ASP A 90 2.86 15.03 11.71
C ASP A 90 3.27 16.36 11.08
N ARG A 91 4.01 16.34 10.01
CA ARG A 91 4.39 17.56 9.28
C ARG A 91 3.30 18.07 8.36
#